data_536842575fff63f8a88490819fb9e8fa
#
_entry.id   536842575fff63f8a88490819fb9e8fa
#
_cell.length_a   1.000
_cell.length_b   1.000
_cell.length_c   1.000
_cell.angle_alpha   90.00
_cell.angle_beta   90.00
_cell.angle_gamma   90.00
#
_symmetry.space_group_name_H-M   'P 1'
#
loop_
_entity.id
_entity.type
_entity.pdbx_description
1 polymer ?
#
loop_
_entity_poly.entity_id
_entity_poly.type
_entity_poly.pdbx_seq_one_letter_code
_entity_poly.pdbx_strand_id
1 'polypeptide(L)'
;MTNDDVKQVTGVYHRRIGDVVVTAISDGYIDAPYSVLQSISPVDAQTILTEEFKPTPPRISVNCYVIQADDKIAVVDTGSGDSMGPTLGLLAKSLMEI
;
A
#
# COMPACT_ATOMS: atom_id res chain seq x y z
N MET A 1 -0.69 5.35 23.26
CA MET A 1 -1.75 4.38 22.90
C MET A 1 -1.59 3.13 23.76
N THR A 2 -2.61 2.76 24.50
CA THR A 2 -2.62 1.51 25.27
C THR A 2 -3.13 0.37 24.38
N ASN A 3 -3.01 -0.88 24.87
CA ASN A 3 -3.53 -2.03 24.13
C ASN A 3 -5.04 -1.94 23.92
N ASP A 4 -5.76 -1.29 24.84
CA ASP A 4 -7.21 -1.13 24.74
C ASP A 4 -7.63 -0.13 23.66
N ASP A 5 -6.71 0.75 23.27
CA ASP A 5 -6.97 1.76 22.25
C ASP A 5 -6.59 1.28 20.84
N VAL A 6 -5.99 0.11 20.74
CA VAL A 6 -5.56 -0.43 19.45
C VAL A 6 -6.76 -1.00 18.72
N LYS A 7 -7.02 -0.48 17.53
CA LYS A 7 -8.05 -1.04 16.66
C LYS A 7 -7.47 -1.28 15.28
N GLN A 8 -8.00 -2.29 14.63
CA GLN A 8 -7.62 -2.60 13.27
C GLN A 8 -8.25 -1.59 12.31
N VAL A 9 -7.42 -0.94 11.51
CA VAL A 9 -7.87 -0.05 10.44
C VAL A 9 -7.56 -0.74 9.12
N THR A 10 -8.52 -0.77 8.22
CA THR A 10 -8.35 -1.42 6.92
C THR A 10 -7.18 -0.80 6.15
N GLY A 11 -6.28 -1.67 5.66
CA GLY A 11 -5.12 -1.22 4.88
C GLY A 11 -3.99 -0.62 5.70
N VAL A 12 -4.01 -0.80 7.03
CA VAL A 12 -2.96 -0.30 7.91
C VAL A 12 -2.35 -1.46 8.68
N TYR A 13 -1.03 -1.56 8.64
CA TYR A 13 -0.27 -2.58 9.36
C TYR A 13 0.85 -1.95 10.17
N HIS A 14 0.88 -2.24 11.45
CA HIS A 14 1.95 -1.79 12.35
C HIS A 14 2.94 -2.92 12.58
N ARG A 15 4.22 -2.59 12.56
CA ARG A 15 5.27 -3.54 12.89
C ARG A 15 6.32 -2.87 13.75
N ARG A 16 6.62 -3.50 14.89
CA ARG A 16 7.69 -3.04 15.76
C ARG A 16 8.98 -3.75 15.40
N ILE A 17 10.04 -2.96 15.21
CA ILE A 17 11.38 -3.47 14.96
C ILE A 17 12.29 -2.78 15.99
N GLY A 18 12.61 -3.49 17.08
CA GLY A 18 13.29 -2.87 18.21
C GLY A 18 12.46 -1.73 18.79
N ASP A 19 13.04 -0.55 18.86
CA ASP A 19 12.37 0.65 19.37
C ASP A 19 11.66 1.46 18.27
N VAL A 20 11.66 0.95 17.06
CA VAL A 20 11.06 1.63 15.91
C VAL A 20 9.74 0.96 15.55
N VAL A 21 8.72 1.76 15.32
CA VAL A 21 7.44 1.27 14.78
C VAL A 21 7.33 1.71 13.33
N VAL A 22 7.16 0.74 12.43
CA VAL A 22 6.92 0.99 11.02
C VAL A 22 5.46 0.68 10.73
N THR A 23 4.75 1.66 10.22
CA THR A 23 3.34 1.51 9.84
C THR A 23 3.24 1.55 8.33
N ALA A 24 2.80 0.46 7.73
CA ALA A 24 2.51 0.40 6.31
C ALA A 24 1.05 0.80 6.09
N ILE A 25 0.83 1.74 5.18
CA ILE A 25 -0.51 2.26 4.90
C ILE A 25 -0.76 2.13 3.39
N SER A 26 -1.86 1.46 3.03
CA SER A 26 -2.26 1.37 1.64
C SER A 26 -2.84 2.71 1.18
N ASP A 27 -2.29 3.25 0.09
CA ASP A 27 -2.88 4.40 -0.62
C ASP A 27 -3.89 3.93 -1.67
N GLY A 28 -4.00 2.63 -1.90
CA GLY A 28 -4.86 2.04 -2.89
C GLY A 28 -4.10 1.20 -3.90
N TYR A 29 -4.61 1.13 -5.11
CA TYR A 29 -4.01 0.31 -6.16
C TYR A 29 -4.18 0.96 -7.53
N ILE A 30 -3.37 0.49 -8.48
CA ILE A 30 -3.47 0.83 -9.89
C ILE A 30 -3.60 -0.47 -10.68
N ASP A 31 -4.56 -0.52 -11.60
CA ASP A 31 -4.59 -1.58 -12.61
C ASP A 31 -3.77 -1.10 -13.80
N ALA A 32 -2.61 -1.72 -14.00
CA ALA A 32 -1.62 -1.27 -14.97
C ALA A 32 -1.73 -2.06 -16.28
N PRO A 33 -1.37 -1.45 -17.42
CA PRO A 33 -1.30 -2.20 -18.67
C PRO A 33 -0.17 -3.23 -18.61
N TYR A 34 -0.31 -4.31 -19.38
CA TYR A 34 0.74 -5.34 -19.43
C TYR A 34 2.09 -4.80 -19.88
N SER A 35 2.10 -3.68 -20.58
CA SER A 35 3.35 -3.06 -21.05
C SER A 35 4.28 -2.59 -19.94
N VAL A 36 3.80 -2.46 -18.69
CA VAL A 36 4.68 -2.14 -17.56
C VAL A 36 5.56 -3.33 -17.17
N LEU A 37 5.18 -4.55 -17.57
CA LEU A 37 5.96 -5.74 -17.32
C LEU A 37 6.92 -5.95 -18.49
N GLN A 38 8.21 -5.85 -18.19
CA GLN A 38 9.25 -6.00 -19.24
C GLN A 38 9.64 -7.46 -19.38
N SER A 39 10.09 -7.81 -20.59
CA SER A 39 10.64 -9.14 -20.92
C SER A 39 9.64 -10.29 -20.79
N ILE A 40 8.36 -10.00 -20.88
CA ILE A 40 7.31 -11.02 -20.88
C ILE A 40 6.18 -10.57 -21.82
N SER A 41 5.61 -11.51 -22.58
CA SER A 41 4.48 -11.20 -23.44
C SER A 41 3.20 -10.98 -22.62
N PRO A 42 2.23 -10.19 -23.12
CA PRO A 42 0.95 -10.02 -22.44
C PRO A 42 0.22 -11.34 -22.20
N VAL A 43 0.28 -12.27 -23.15
CA VAL A 43 -0.37 -13.58 -23.02
C VAL A 43 0.26 -14.40 -21.90
N ASP A 44 1.58 -14.45 -21.84
CA ASP A 44 2.28 -15.19 -20.78
C ASP A 44 2.05 -14.55 -19.41
N ALA A 45 2.06 -13.23 -19.33
CA ALA A 45 1.77 -12.51 -18.10
C ALA A 45 0.35 -12.81 -17.60
N GLN A 46 -0.63 -12.76 -18.49
CA GLN A 46 -2.02 -13.06 -18.14
C GLN A 46 -2.17 -14.50 -17.64
N THR A 47 -1.49 -15.45 -18.27
CA THR A 47 -1.52 -16.87 -17.86
C THR A 47 -0.96 -17.02 -16.45
N ILE A 48 0.18 -16.43 -16.15
CA ILE A 48 0.80 -16.51 -14.83
C ILE A 48 -0.09 -15.89 -13.75
N LEU A 49 -0.62 -14.69 -14.02
CA LEU A 49 -1.49 -14.00 -13.07
C LEU A 49 -2.75 -14.83 -12.78
N THR A 50 -3.35 -15.41 -13.82
CA THR A 50 -4.56 -16.24 -13.67
C THR A 50 -4.26 -17.51 -12.87
N GLU A 51 -3.14 -18.16 -13.12
CA GLU A 51 -2.74 -19.36 -12.37
C GLU A 51 -2.49 -19.07 -10.89
N GLU A 52 -2.04 -17.86 -10.57
CA GLU A 52 -1.77 -17.43 -9.20
C GLU A 52 -2.98 -16.71 -8.55
N PHE A 53 -4.14 -16.76 -9.19
CA PHE A 53 -5.37 -16.12 -8.72
C PHE A 53 -5.23 -14.62 -8.51
N LYS A 54 -4.42 -13.96 -9.33
CA LYS A 54 -4.20 -12.52 -9.28
C LYS A 54 -5.10 -11.79 -10.25
N PRO A 55 -5.40 -10.50 -9.98
CA PRO A 55 -6.17 -9.70 -10.94
C PRO A 55 -5.48 -9.55 -12.28
N THR A 56 -6.27 -9.46 -13.34
CA THR A 56 -5.82 -9.18 -14.71
C THR A 56 -6.61 -8.01 -15.26
N PRO A 57 -5.96 -6.96 -15.80
CA PRO A 57 -4.51 -6.75 -15.91
C PRO A 57 -3.81 -6.64 -14.55
N PRO A 58 -2.48 -6.51 -14.53
CA PRO A 58 -1.73 -6.50 -13.27
C PRO A 58 -2.22 -5.41 -12.33
N ARG A 59 -2.49 -5.79 -11.09
CA ARG A 59 -2.86 -4.85 -10.04
C ARG A 59 -1.64 -4.56 -9.19
N ILE A 60 -1.29 -3.28 -9.09
CA ILE A 60 -0.14 -2.82 -8.35
C ILE A 60 -0.63 -2.07 -7.13
N SER A 61 -0.24 -2.53 -5.94
CA SER A 61 -0.54 -1.83 -4.70
C SER A 61 0.39 -0.62 -4.55
N VAL A 62 -0.16 0.46 -4.02
CA VAL A 62 0.62 1.66 -3.71
C VAL A 62 0.60 1.81 -2.20
N ASN A 63 1.78 1.80 -1.59
CA ASN A 63 1.94 1.79 -0.14
C ASN A 63 2.81 2.95 0.32
N CYS A 64 2.43 3.51 1.45
CA CYS A 64 3.16 4.56 2.13
C CYS A 64 3.55 4.06 3.51
N TYR A 65 4.52 4.71 4.14
CA TYR A 65 5.01 4.26 5.44
C TYR A 65 5.15 5.42 6.40
N VAL A 66 4.80 5.16 7.65
CA VAL A 66 5.08 6.05 8.75
C VAL A 66 6.08 5.35 9.68
N ILE A 67 7.17 6.01 9.97
CA ILE A 67 8.23 5.48 10.82
C ILE A 67 8.26 6.33 12.09
N GLN A 68 8.10 5.68 13.22
CA GLN A 68 8.14 6.34 14.53
C GLN A 68 9.32 5.80 15.33
N ALA A 69 10.23 6.67 15.70
CA ALA A 69 11.42 6.35 16.48
C ALA A 69 11.65 7.45 17.51
N ASP A 70 11.69 7.08 18.79
CA ASP A 70 11.77 8.03 19.90
C ASP A 70 10.61 9.04 19.81
N ASP A 71 10.95 10.33 19.72
CA ASP A 71 9.97 11.41 19.57
C ASP A 71 9.85 11.92 18.12
N LYS A 72 10.40 11.16 17.18
CA LYS A 72 10.44 11.55 15.76
C LYS A 72 9.52 10.70 14.93
N ILE A 73 8.91 11.33 13.94
CA ILE A 73 8.03 10.69 12.98
C ILE A 73 8.48 11.07 11.57
N ALA A 74 8.66 10.07 10.73
CA ALA A 74 8.97 10.26 9.32
C ALA A 74 7.86 9.61 8.47
N VAL A 75 7.49 10.27 7.39
CA VAL A 75 6.54 9.73 6.41
C VAL A 75 7.31 9.45 5.14
N VAL A 76 7.22 8.20 4.67
CA VAL A 76 7.83 7.79 3.40
C VAL A 76 6.73 7.68 2.37
N ASP A 77 6.83 8.50 1.34
CA ASP A 77 5.80 8.69 0.32
C ASP A 77 4.57 9.39 0.90
N THR A 78 3.88 10.14 0.08
CA THR A 78 2.69 10.89 0.48
C THR A 78 1.44 10.44 -0.27
N GLY A 79 1.53 9.39 -1.07
CA GLY A 79 0.44 8.91 -1.88
C GLY A 79 0.17 9.81 -3.07
N SER A 80 -0.90 9.52 -3.79
CA SER A 80 -1.26 10.25 -5.02
C SER A 80 -2.37 11.29 -4.82
N GLY A 81 -2.99 11.34 -3.64
CA GLY A 81 -4.16 12.16 -3.44
C GLY A 81 -5.27 11.74 -4.40
N ASP A 82 -5.89 12.71 -5.06
CA ASP A 82 -6.92 12.46 -6.06
C ASP A 82 -6.41 12.64 -7.50
N SER A 83 -5.09 12.67 -7.69
CA SER A 83 -4.48 12.97 -8.99
C SER A 83 -4.41 11.77 -9.93
N MET A 84 -4.48 10.54 -9.44
CA MET A 84 -4.27 9.33 -10.24
C MET A 84 -5.48 8.40 -10.28
N GLY A 85 -6.64 8.88 -9.90
CA GLY A 85 -7.88 8.15 -10.07
C GLY A 85 -8.54 7.68 -8.77
N PRO A 86 -9.71 7.05 -8.87
CA PRO A 86 -10.55 6.76 -7.70
C PRO A 86 -10.08 5.57 -6.86
N THR A 87 -9.14 4.77 -7.35
CA THR A 87 -8.64 3.60 -6.62
C THR A 87 -7.44 3.92 -5.74
N LEU A 88 -6.98 5.18 -5.76
CA LEU A 88 -5.84 5.67 -5.00
C LEU A 88 -6.28 6.81 -4.08
N GLY A 89 -5.34 7.30 -3.28
CA GLY A 89 -5.58 8.47 -2.45
C GLY A 89 -6.16 8.15 -1.07
N LEU A 90 -5.96 6.94 -0.56
CA LEU A 90 -6.50 6.53 0.73
C LEU A 90 -5.62 6.92 1.92
N LEU A 91 -4.40 7.42 1.68
CA LEU A 91 -3.44 7.69 2.73
C LEU A 91 -3.98 8.68 3.77
N ALA A 92 -4.53 9.81 3.32
CA ALA A 92 -4.99 10.85 4.23
C ALA A 92 -6.09 10.35 5.15
N LYS A 93 -7.05 9.61 4.62
CA LYS A 93 -8.13 9.01 5.40
C LYS A 93 -7.58 8.04 6.44
N SER A 94 -6.67 7.17 6.02
CA SER A 94 -6.09 6.17 6.91
C SER A 94 -5.27 6.80 8.03
N LEU A 95 -4.52 7.87 7.72
CA LEU A 95 -3.78 8.61 8.74
C LEU A 95 -4.70 9.22 9.79
N MET A 96 -5.87 9.66 9.40
CA MET A 96 -6.85 10.23 10.34
C MET A 96 -7.48 9.17 11.24
N GLU A 97 -7.46 7.91 10.82
CA GLU A 97 -8.08 6.81 11.56
C GLU A 97 -7.12 6.11 12.52
N ILE A 98 -5.84 6.38 12.42
CA ILE A 98 -4.84 5.79 13.31
C ILE A 98 -4.39 6.78 14.36
#